data_ce45cf5a72328ad05358b087d5c310f3
#
_entry.id   ce45cf5a72328ad05358b087d5c310f3
#
_cell.length_a   1.000
_cell.length_b   1.000
_cell.length_c   1.000
_cell.angle_alpha   90.00
_cell.angle_beta   90.00
_cell.angle_gamma   90.00
#
_symmetry.space_group_name_H-M   'P 1'
#
loop_
_entity.id
_entity.type
_entity.pdbx_description
1 polymer ?
#
loop_
_entity_poly.entity_id
_entity_poly.type
_entity_poly.pdbx_seq_one_letter_code
_entity_poly.pdbx_strand_id
1 'polypeptide(L)'
;MLRIIIKLFIVLSVCVSYGQYSQAAFEKLYKEVTLGKNNNTDFSSKLGEVHALLNNGELKTTEEQLKGYLILANLYNLKGDRSASIKYAEEGRKLASEQTFYLWESRFYGFKSSVYRKAEMHFLGEKELSKALESAKKAKPSEDLYRFKANAYHEMAHYASADGRFKDAMKKMHESTVWAGKINDSTKTFFLASNYQYVGILYNRMNQPDSALQYLKKSLLLTSNSTNINTETLKNYVYNYIGEAYLKKNEPELAKTFLDKVTASKLQYRTIDLNQELYNNLTTYFEQTNNLDSVKVYKHKYDSISSILLKSNAKTVNSVTSKLSQQNQILEEQGRPYHWLVLISVLGAAALLLTIKRYKNKKEELPAVVPPTIKTEELNIAKETLAALEEKLVLFEKEKQFLEQNITATQLANQFHTNTKYITYVVKKLYGQDFNTYINSLRINYVSELLKEDIKYRQYKISYLAEISGFSSHSKFAAVFKKVNGMSPSEFIATLDNV
;
A
#
# COMPACT_ATOMS: atom_id res chain seq x y z
N MET A 1 38.64 -15.91 53.38
CA MET A 1 37.60 -16.77 52.77
C MET A 1 36.20 -16.17 52.85
N LEU A 2 35.69 -15.71 53.98
CA LEU A 2 34.31 -15.16 54.09
C LEU A 2 34.02 -13.98 53.20
N ARG A 3 34.99 -13.06 53.01
CA ARG A 3 34.82 -11.89 52.07
C ARG A 3 34.79 -12.27 50.58
N ILE A 4 35.36 -13.39 50.19
CA ILE A 4 35.32 -13.90 48.81
C ILE A 4 33.98 -14.60 48.55
N ILE A 5 33.47 -15.34 49.55
CA ILE A 5 32.15 -16.00 49.49
C ILE A 5 31.02 -14.95 49.41
N ILE A 6 31.12 -13.86 50.19
CA ILE A 6 30.14 -12.75 50.14
C ILE A 6 30.20 -12.01 48.78
N LYS A 7 31.38 -11.81 48.19
CA LYS A 7 31.48 -11.22 46.83
C LYS A 7 30.97 -12.17 45.75
N LEU A 8 31.18 -13.48 45.87
CA LEU A 8 30.57 -14.46 44.95
C LEU A 8 29.05 -14.53 45.11
N PHE A 9 28.51 -14.40 46.31
CA PHE A 9 27.06 -14.38 46.57
C PHE A 9 26.41 -13.09 46.04
N ILE A 10 27.11 -11.93 46.16
CA ILE A 10 26.62 -10.67 45.60
C ILE A 10 26.70 -10.70 44.07
N VAL A 11 27.72 -11.29 43.47
CA VAL A 11 27.81 -11.46 42.02
C VAL A 11 26.75 -12.46 41.49
N LEU A 12 26.49 -13.54 42.24
CA LEU A 12 25.41 -14.48 41.92
C LEU A 12 24.00 -13.89 42.14
N SER A 13 23.82 -13.02 43.15
CA SER A 13 22.52 -12.37 43.38
C SER A 13 22.26 -11.22 42.41
N VAL A 14 23.27 -10.59 41.81
CA VAL A 14 23.13 -9.60 40.76
C VAL A 14 22.85 -10.24 39.38
N CYS A 15 23.25 -11.51 39.18
CA CYS A 15 22.95 -12.27 37.98
C CYS A 15 21.53 -12.89 37.96
N VAL A 16 20.76 -12.82 39.05
CA VAL A 16 19.42 -13.45 39.18
C VAL A 16 18.25 -12.45 39.01
N SER A 17 18.52 -11.19 38.76
CA SER A 17 17.44 -10.22 38.50
C SER A 17 17.29 -9.77 37.02
N TYR A 18 17.78 -10.54 36.06
CA TYR A 18 17.22 -10.49 34.72
C TYR A 18 15.86 -11.20 34.78
N GLY A 19 14.80 -10.43 34.64
CA GLY A 19 13.44 -10.92 34.74
C GLY A 19 13.26 -12.21 33.93
N GLN A 20 12.89 -13.27 34.62
CA GLN A 20 12.66 -14.57 34.01
C GLN A 20 11.59 -14.41 32.95
N TYR A 21 11.89 -14.77 31.67
CA TYR A 21 10.91 -14.76 30.57
C TYR A 21 9.62 -15.43 31.04
N SER A 22 8.51 -14.69 30.99
CA SER A 22 7.20 -15.22 31.28
C SER A 22 6.42 -15.27 29.98
N GLN A 23 6.18 -16.48 29.47
CA GLN A 23 5.34 -16.71 28.29
C GLN A 23 3.96 -16.07 28.44
N ALA A 24 3.37 -16.11 29.64
CA ALA A 24 2.07 -15.48 29.90
C ALA A 24 2.12 -13.95 29.78
N ALA A 25 3.21 -13.31 30.24
CA ALA A 25 3.40 -11.86 30.08
C ALA A 25 3.60 -11.48 28.60
N PHE A 26 4.38 -12.27 27.85
CA PHE A 26 4.58 -12.06 26.42
C PHE A 26 3.28 -12.23 25.62
N GLU A 27 2.50 -13.26 25.87
CA GLU A 27 1.20 -13.47 25.24
C GLU A 27 0.21 -12.34 25.58
N LYS A 28 0.25 -11.83 26.82
CA LYS A 28 -0.53 -10.65 27.20
C LYS A 28 -0.09 -9.42 26.42
N LEU A 29 1.23 -9.17 26.32
CA LEU A 29 1.78 -8.06 25.53
C LEU A 29 1.40 -8.17 24.06
N TYR A 30 1.48 -9.36 23.46
CA TYR A 30 1.06 -9.63 22.09
C TYR A 30 -0.42 -9.25 21.87
N LYS A 31 -1.30 -9.71 22.76
CA LYS A 31 -2.72 -9.38 22.71
C LYS A 31 -2.99 -7.88 22.90
N GLU A 32 -2.29 -7.24 23.84
CA GLU A 32 -2.42 -5.80 24.07
C GLU A 32 -2.02 -4.97 22.86
N VAL A 33 -0.91 -5.31 22.23
CA VAL A 33 -0.38 -4.56 21.08
C VAL A 33 -1.19 -4.82 19.81
N THR A 34 -1.54 -6.09 19.56
CA THR A 34 -2.26 -6.45 18.32
C THR A 34 -3.75 -6.13 18.36
N LEU A 35 -4.36 -6.13 19.55
CA LEU A 35 -5.77 -5.77 19.74
C LEU A 35 -5.98 -4.30 20.13
N GLY A 36 -4.94 -3.47 20.07
CA GLY A 36 -5.04 -2.04 20.37
C GLY A 36 -5.36 -1.70 21.82
N LYS A 37 -5.19 -2.64 22.76
CA LYS A 37 -5.44 -2.42 24.20
C LYS A 37 -4.32 -1.63 24.89
N ASN A 38 -3.41 -1.05 24.13
CA ASN A 38 -2.21 -0.43 24.67
C ASN A 38 -2.49 1.00 25.11
N ASN A 39 -2.88 1.17 26.36
CA ASN A 39 -3.14 2.46 27.01
C ASN A 39 -1.86 3.16 27.49
N ASN A 40 -0.70 2.55 27.32
CA ASN A 40 0.54 3.02 27.90
C ASN A 40 1.47 3.61 26.83
N THR A 41 1.88 4.85 27.08
CA THR A 41 2.81 5.62 26.22
C THR A 41 4.26 5.14 26.31
N ASP A 42 4.58 4.14 27.15
CA ASP A 42 5.93 3.62 27.30
C ASP A 42 6.30 2.61 26.18
N PHE A 43 6.31 3.15 24.96
CA PHE A 43 6.77 2.37 23.80
C PHE A 43 8.25 1.97 23.91
N SER A 44 9.07 2.76 24.60
CA SER A 44 10.52 2.53 24.65
C SER A 44 10.88 1.31 25.50
N SER A 45 10.25 1.16 26.67
CA SER A 45 10.42 -0.01 27.52
C SER A 45 9.96 -1.29 26.83
N LYS A 46 8.75 -1.28 26.26
CA LYS A 46 8.20 -2.44 25.51
C LYS A 46 9.03 -2.83 24.30
N LEU A 47 9.54 -1.86 23.55
CA LEU A 47 10.46 -2.12 22.45
C LEU A 47 11.74 -2.77 22.95
N GLY A 48 12.34 -2.24 24.03
CA GLY A 48 13.54 -2.80 24.65
C GLY A 48 13.34 -4.26 25.12
N GLU A 49 12.23 -4.54 25.79
CA GLU A 49 11.85 -5.88 26.23
C GLU A 49 11.77 -6.87 25.06
N VAL A 50 11.00 -6.56 24.01
CA VAL A 50 10.81 -7.49 22.88
C VAL A 50 12.10 -7.66 22.07
N HIS A 51 12.92 -6.60 21.94
CA HIS A 51 14.24 -6.71 21.34
C HIS A 51 15.17 -7.64 22.14
N ALA A 52 15.18 -7.53 23.47
CA ALA A 52 15.97 -8.42 24.31
C ALA A 52 15.52 -9.88 24.16
N LEU A 53 14.23 -10.16 24.20
CA LEU A 53 13.67 -11.50 24.04
C LEU A 53 14.06 -12.16 22.70
N LEU A 54 14.02 -11.40 21.60
CA LEU A 54 14.44 -11.88 20.29
C LEU A 54 15.95 -12.10 20.20
N ASN A 55 16.76 -11.12 20.68
CA ASN A 55 18.21 -11.16 20.55
C ASN A 55 18.85 -12.22 21.46
N ASN A 56 18.31 -12.43 22.66
CA ASN A 56 18.78 -13.43 23.60
C ASN A 56 18.31 -14.85 23.28
N GLY A 57 17.48 -15.02 22.24
CA GLY A 57 16.92 -16.31 21.88
C GLY A 57 15.98 -16.89 22.94
N GLU A 58 15.28 -16.02 23.68
CA GLU A 58 14.30 -16.43 24.70
C GLU A 58 12.98 -16.89 24.10
N LEU A 59 12.64 -16.39 22.88
CA LEU A 59 11.51 -16.86 22.10
C LEU A 59 11.89 -18.16 21.37
N LYS A 60 11.50 -19.29 21.93
CA LYS A 60 12.00 -20.61 21.52
C LYS A 60 11.35 -21.15 20.27
N THR A 61 10.06 -20.86 20.06
CA THR A 61 9.31 -21.35 18.90
C THR A 61 9.28 -20.31 17.78
N THR A 62 9.19 -20.77 16.55
CA THR A 62 9.00 -19.88 15.39
C THR A 62 7.77 -18.98 15.57
N GLU A 63 6.68 -19.51 16.14
CA GLU A 63 5.47 -18.71 16.36
C GLU A 63 5.70 -17.59 17.39
N GLU A 64 6.42 -17.82 18.47
CA GLU A 64 6.80 -16.76 19.42
C GLU A 64 7.67 -15.70 18.75
N GLN A 65 8.64 -16.08 17.92
CA GLN A 65 9.46 -15.14 17.16
C GLN A 65 8.62 -14.30 16.20
N LEU A 66 7.68 -14.92 15.48
CA LEU A 66 6.73 -14.22 14.59
C LEU A 66 5.84 -13.24 15.36
N LYS A 67 5.35 -13.62 16.55
CA LYS A 67 4.64 -12.72 17.47
C LYS A 67 5.54 -11.55 17.88
N GLY A 68 6.80 -11.80 18.23
CA GLY A 68 7.80 -10.78 18.59
C GLY A 68 7.99 -9.75 17.47
N TYR A 69 8.22 -10.20 16.23
CA TYR A 69 8.33 -9.32 15.08
C TYR A 69 7.04 -8.51 14.83
N LEU A 70 5.86 -9.11 15.02
CA LEU A 70 4.60 -8.39 14.84
C LEU A 70 4.38 -7.35 15.94
N ILE A 71 4.77 -7.63 17.19
CA ILE A 71 4.76 -6.65 18.28
C ILE A 71 5.66 -5.46 17.91
N LEU A 72 6.94 -5.71 17.53
CA LEU A 72 7.86 -4.65 17.14
C LEU A 72 7.31 -3.81 16.00
N ALA A 73 6.79 -4.46 14.94
CA ALA A 73 6.20 -3.77 13.81
C ALA A 73 5.05 -2.84 14.24
N ASN A 74 4.14 -3.31 15.10
CA ASN A 74 3.04 -2.50 15.63
C ASN A 74 3.53 -1.36 16.54
N LEU A 75 4.44 -1.62 17.48
CA LEU A 75 4.95 -0.59 18.39
C LEU A 75 5.67 0.54 17.65
N TYR A 76 6.49 0.20 16.65
CA TYR A 76 7.13 1.22 15.80
C TYR A 76 6.11 2.01 14.97
N ASN A 77 5.04 1.36 14.47
CA ASN A 77 3.97 2.05 13.77
C ASN A 77 3.21 3.02 14.70
N LEU A 78 2.91 2.60 15.94
CA LEU A 78 2.27 3.45 16.95
C LEU A 78 3.17 4.64 17.37
N LYS A 79 4.49 4.43 17.44
CA LYS A 79 5.48 5.48 17.68
C LYS A 79 5.64 6.46 16.51
N GLY A 80 5.05 6.15 15.33
CA GLY A 80 5.19 6.95 14.11
C GLY A 80 6.43 6.63 13.27
N ASP A 81 7.27 5.67 13.69
CA ASP A 81 8.42 5.18 12.90
C ASP A 81 7.98 4.06 11.94
N ARG A 82 7.29 4.47 10.89
CA ARG A 82 6.80 3.52 9.87
C ARG A 82 7.92 2.79 9.14
N SER A 83 9.11 3.39 9.04
CA SER A 83 10.27 2.74 8.41
C SER A 83 10.77 1.53 9.20
N ALA A 84 10.93 1.69 10.52
CA ALA A 84 11.27 0.58 11.41
C ALA A 84 10.13 -0.45 11.45
N SER A 85 8.88 0.00 11.48
CA SER A 85 7.70 -0.85 11.44
C SER A 85 7.69 -1.78 10.21
N ILE A 86 7.94 -1.25 9.01
CA ILE A 86 8.05 -2.04 7.77
C ILE A 86 9.25 -2.98 7.82
N LYS A 87 10.40 -2.55 8.40
CA LYS A 87 11.58 -3.40 8.57
C LYS A 87 11.23 -4.66 9.35
N TYR A 88 10.64 -4.51 10.55
CA TYR A 88 10.32 -5.66 11.39
C TYR A 88 9.19 -6.53 10.83
N ALA A 89 8.22 -5.94 10.14
CA ALA A 89 7.24 -6.70 9.39
C ALA A 89 7.90 -7.54 8.27
N GLU A 90 8.93 -7.03 7.62
CA GLU A 90 9.67 -7.78 6.59
C GLU A 90 10.54 -8.90 7.18
N GLU A 91 11.19 -8.69 8.35
CA GLU A 91 11.93 -9.74 9.05
C GLU A 91 10.99 -10.89 9.45
N GLY A 92 9.83 -10.56 10.05
CA GLY A 92 8.82 -11.58 10.38
C GLY A 92 8.27 -12.29 9.14
N ARG A 93 8.05 -11.57 8.03
CA ARG A 93 7.61 -12.16 6.78
C ARG A 93 8.63 -13.17 6.23
N LYS A 94 9.93 -12.82 6.23
CA LYS A 94 11.00 -13.72 5.78
C LYS A 94 11.01 -15.01 6.59
N LEU A 95 11.00 -14.88 7.91
CA LEU A 95 10.95 -16.04 8.81
C LEU A 95 9.70 -16.91 8.53
N ALA A 96 8.53 -16.29 8.37
CA ALA A 96 7.29 -17.00 8.06
C ALA A 96 7.36 -17.74 6.71
N SER A 97 7.96 -17.12 5.68
CA SER A 97 8.15 -17.70 4.35
C SER A 97 9.10 -18.90 4.38
N GLU A 98 10.25 -18.76 5.05
CA GLU A 98 11.26 -19.81 5.19
C GLU A 98 10.73 -21.06 5.92
N GLN A 99 9.85 -20.85 6.89
CA GLN A 99 9.24 -21.91 7.69
C GLN A 99 7.86 -22.35 7.18
N THR A 100 7.42 -21.84 6.02
CA THR A 100 6.11 -22.16 5.39
C THR A 100 4.87 -21.85 6.24
N PHE A 101 4.96 -20.83 7.09
CA PHE A 101 3.85 -20.32 7.91
C PHE A 101 2.99 -19.34 7.10
N TYR A 102 2.23 -19.85 6.12
CA TYR A 102 1.50 -19.05 5.13
C TYR A 102 0.55 -18.01 5.73
N LEU A 103 -0.14 -18.32 6.83
CA LEU A 103 -1.02 -17.35 7.48
C LEU A 103 -0.25 -16.20 8.11
N TRP A 104 0.90 -16.48 8.74
CA TRP A 104 1.77 -15.44 9.30
C TRP A 104 2.41 -14.59 8.19
N GLU A 105 2.86 -15.20 7.10
CA GLU A 105 3.35 -14.48 5.93
C GLU A 105 2.27 -13.53 5.38
N SER A 106 1.02 -14.00 5.26
CA SER A 106 -0.12 -13.20 4.85
C SER A 106 -0.37 -12.02 5.80
N ARG A 107 -0.29 -12.23 7.12
CA ARG A 107 -0.48 -11.19 8.13
C ARG A 107 0.59 -10.09 8.01
N PHE A 108 1.85 -10.44 7.76
CA PHE A 108 2.91 -9.45 7.58
C PHE A 108 2.77 -8.67 6.27
N TYR A 109 2.41 -9.32 5.17
CA TYR A 109 2.08 -8.62 3.92
C TYR A 109 0.89 -7.68 4.12
N GLY A 110 -0.20 -8.13 4.75
CA GLY A 110 -1.36 -7.31 5.05
C GLY A 110 -1.04 -6.13 5.98
N PHE A 111 -0.20 -6.34 6.99
CA PHE A 111 0.29 -5.28 7.87
C PHE A 111 1.07 -4.21 7.08
N LYS A 112 2.01 -4.61 6.22
CA LYS A 112 2.76 -3.69 5.36
C LYS A 112 1.81 -2.92 4.43
N SER A 113 0.81 -3.59 3.85
CA SER A 113 -0.22 -2.95 3.03
C SER A 113 -0.90 -1.81 3.81
N SER A 114 -1.38 -2.06 5.02
CA SER A 114 -2.06 -1.03 5.82
C SER A 114 -1.13 0.15 6.20
N VAL A 115 0.16 -0.11 6.44
CA VAL A 115 1.15 0.95 6.70
C VAL A 115 1.38 1.79 5.44
N TYR A 116 1.49 1.16 4.27
CA TYR A 116 1.62 1.84 2.98
C TYR A 116 0.38 2.67 2.66
N ARG A 117 -0.84 2.15 2.86
CA ARG A 117 -2.07 2.93 2.67
C ARG A 117 -2.10 4.19 3.53
N LYS A 118 -1.77 4.07 4.82
CA LYS A 118 -1.70 5.22 5.74
C LYS A 118 -0.61 6.24 5.37
N ALA A 119 0.40 5.82 4.63
CA ALA A 119 1.42 6.69 4.05
C ALA A 119 1.05 7.14 2.62
N GLU A 120 -0.16 6.84 2.16
CA GLU A 120 -0.69 7.18 0.84
C GLU A 120 0.12 6.57 -0.33
N MET A 121 0.84 5.49 -0.06
CA MET A 121 1.58 4.70 -1.04
C MET A 121 0.69 3.57 -1.61
N HIS A 122 -0.42 3.94 -2.25
CA HIS A 122 -1.50 3.01 -2.61
C HIS A 122 -1.01 1.88 -3.50
N PHE A 123 -0.24 2.18 -4.53
CA PHE A 123 0.32 1.17 -5.44
C PHE A 123 1.12 0.08 -4.70
N LEU A 124 2.03 0.48 -3.79
CA LEU A 124 2.80 -0.48 -3.02
C LEU A 124 1.93 -1.27 -2.04
N GLY A 125 0.95 -0.60 -1.44
CA GLY A 125 0.02 -1.23 -0.53
C GLY A 125 -0.83 -2.30 -1.21
N GLU A 126 -1.40 -2.03 -2.37
CA GLU A 126 -2.17 -3.01 -3.16
C GLU A 126 -1.31 -4.20 -3.61
N LYS A 127 -0.06 -3.94 -4.02
CA LYS A 127 0.91 -4.98 -4.36
C LYS A 127 1.18 -5.93 -3.19
N GLU A 128 1.39 -5.38 -1.98
CA GLU A 128 1.58 -6.20 -0.78
C GLU A 128 0.31 -6.96 -0.41
N LEU A 129 -0.87 -6.34 -0.55
CA LEU A 129 -2.15 -6.99 -0.26
C LEU A 129 -2.45 -8.15 -1.21
N SER A 130 -2.09 -8.01 -2.47
CA SER A 130 -2.19 -9.11 -3.46
C SER A 130 -1.33 -10.30 -3.05
N LYS A 131 -0.07 -10.08 -2.64
CA LYS A 131 0.80 -11.14 -2.10
C LYS A 131 0.23 -11.77 -0.83
N ALA A 132 -0.36 -10.94 0.05
CA ALA A 132 -1.01 -11.41 1.27
C ALA A 132 -2.13 -12.41 0.96
N LEU A 133 -2.98 -12.11 0.00
CA LEU A 133 -4.07 -12.99 -0.41
C LEU A 133 -3.58 -14.26 -1.12
N GLU A 134 -2.50 -14.17 -1.91
CA GLU A 134 -1.89 -15.36 -2.54
C GLU A 134 -1.32 -16.32 -1.49
N SER A 135 -0.61 -15.81 -0.49
CA SER A 135 -0.12 -16.64 0.62
C SER A 135 -1.29 -17.23 1.43
N ALA A 136 -2.35 -16.44 1.70
CA ALA A 136 -3.53 -16.89 2.43
C ALA A 136 -4.31 -18.03 1.73
N LYS A 137 -4.20 -18.17 0.41
CA LYS A 137 -4.81 -19.32 -0.31
C LYS A 137 -4.19 -20.65 0.10
N LYS A 138 -2.93 -20.65 0.55
CA LYS A 138 -2.17 -21.84 0.97
C LYS A 138 -2.38 -22.17 2.44
N ALA A 139 -2.97 -21.26 3.23
CA ALA A 139 -3.20 -21.46 4.65
C ALA A 139 -4.40 -22.38 4.91
N LYS A 140 -4.30 -23.20 5.97
CA LYS A 140 -5.41 -24.07 6.40
C LYS A 140 -6.57 -23.22 6.94
N PRO A 141 -7.85 -23.64 6.72
CA PRO A 141 -9.00 -22.98 7.29
C PRO A 141 -8.90 -22.87 8.82
N SER A 142 -9.12 -21.66 9.33
CA SER A 142 -9.07 -21.34 10.76
C SER A 142 -9.77 -20.02 11.03
N GLU A 143 -10.15 -19.78 12.29
CA GLU A 143 -10.69 -18.48 12.72
C GLU A 143 -9.76 -17.32 12.38
N ASP A 144 -8.46 -17.49 12.56
CA ASP A 144 -7.45 -16.50 12.22
C ASP A 144 -7.38 -16.21 10.72
N LEU A 145 -7.55 -17.22 9.87
CA LEU A 145 -7.65 -17.02 8.43
C LEU A 145 -8.92 -16.26 8.05
N TYR A 146 -10.05 -16.52 8.71
CA TYR A 146 -11.31 -15.80 8.45
C TYR A 146 -11.18 -14.34 8.87
N ARG A 147 -10.60 -14.06 10.05
CA ARG A 147 -10.27 -12.68 10.50
C ARG A 147 -9.33 -11.98 9.53
N PHE A 148 -8.28 -12.67 9.08
CA PHE A 148 -7.35 -12.11 8.10
C PHE A 148 -8.06 -11.76 6.79
N LYS A 149 -8.88 -12.67 6.24
CA LYS A 149 -9.60 -12.42 4.98
C LYS A 149 -10.60 -11.28 5.12
N ALA A 150 -11.35 -11.21 6.22
CA ALA A 150 -12.25 -10.10 6.50
C ALA A 150 -11.49 -8.75 6.47
N ASN A 151 -10.36 -8.65 7.16
CA ASN A 151 -9.51 -7.45 7.14
C ASN A 151 -8.93 -7.16 5.74
N ALA A 152 -8.48 -8.17 5.01
CA ALA A 152 -7.89 -7.99 3.69
C ALA A 152 -8.90 -7.42 2.68
N TYR A 153 -10.14 -7.93 2.67
CA TYR A 153 -11.21 -7.37 1.83
C TYR A 153 -11.64 -5.98 2.28
N HIS A 154 -11.63 -5.69 3.57
CA HIS A 154 -11.86 -4.33 4.09
C HIS A 154 -10.75 -3.38 3.60
N GLU A 155 -9.49 -3.79 3.65
CA GLU A 155 -8.36 -2.99 3.15
C GLU A 155 -8.46 -2.77 1.62
N MET A 156 -8.91 -3.78 0.84
CA MET A 156 -9.21 -3.61 -0.59
C MET A 156 -10.30 -2.56 -0.84
N ALA A 157 -11.31 -2.50 0.03
CA ALA A 157 -12.36 -1.49 -0.07
C ALA A 157 -11.81 -0.08 0.17
N HIS A 158 -10.84 0.08 1.08
CA HIS A 158 -10.16 1.36 1.28
C HIS A 158 -9.44 1.83 0.01
N TYR A 159 -8.68 0.94 -0.65
CA TYR A 159 -8.01 1.29 -1.92
C TYR A 159 -9.00 1.64 -3.02
N ALA A 160 -10.02 0.81 -3.23
CA ALA A 160 -11.06 1.08 -4.23
C ALA A 160 -11.78 2.42 -3.97
N SER A 161 -12.03 2.75 -2.69
CA SER A 161 -12.65 4.02 -2.32
C SER A 161 -11.74 5.23 -2.52
N ALA A 162 -10.44 5.08 -2.26
CA ALA A 162 -9.46 6.14 -2.51
C ALA A 162 -9.35 6.51 -4.00
N ASP A 163 -9.55 5.51 -4.88
CA ASP A 163 -9.59 5.69 -6.33
C ASP A 163 -10.97 6.15 -6.86
N GLY A 164 -11.94 6.43 -5.98
CA GLY A 164 -13.31 6.80 -6.37
C GLY A 164 -14.16 5.63 -6.90
N ARG A 165 -13.66 4.39 -6.88
CA ARG A 165 -14.36 3.18 -7.33
C ARG A 165 -15.32 2.67 -6.25
N PHE A 166 -16.35 3.48 -5.91
CA PHE A 166 -17.24 3.19 -4.76
C PHE A 166 -18.04 1.90 -4.92
N LYS A 167 -18.46 1.54 -6.15
CA LYS A 167 -19.16 0.26 -6.40
C LYS A 167 -18.27 -0.94 -6.07
N ASP A 168 -17.00 -0.88 -6.46
CA ASP A 168 -16.02 -1.91 -6.13
C ASP A 168 -15.78 -1.96 -4.62
N ALA A 169 -15.61 -0.80 -3.97
CA ALA A 169 -15.46 -0.72 -2.52
C ALA A 169 -16.64 -1.40 -1.79
N MET A 170 -17.88 -1.16 -2.22
CA MET A 170 -19.07 -1.83 -1.67
C MET A 170 -19.04 -3.35 -1.86
N LYS A 171 -18.61 -3.83 -3.04
CA LYS A 171 -18.43 -5.26 -3.31
C LYS A 171 -17.38 -5.87 -2.37
N LYS A 172 -16.23 -5.19 -2.17
CA LYS A 172 -15.19 -5.65 -1.24
C LYS A 172 -15.69 -5.67 0.22
N MET A 173 -16.50 -4.70 0.62
CA MET A 173 -17.13 -4.70 1.95
C MET A 173 -18.13 -5.86 2.12
N HIS A 174 -18.86 -6.23 1.09
CA HIS A 174 -19.70 -7.42 1.11
C HIS A 174 -18.84 -8.68 1.35
N GLU A 175 -17.76 -8.87 0.60
CA GLU A 175 -16.83 -9.98 0.80
C GLU A 175 -16.23 -9.99 2.21
N SER A 176 -15.82 -8.84 2.74
CA SER A 176 -15.37 -8.71 4.12
C SER A 176 -16.43 -9.19 5.12
N THR A 177 -17.70 -8.83 4.89
CA THR A 177 -18.81 -9.22 5.75
C THR A 177 -19.09 -10.72 5.69
N VAL A 178 -18.98 -11.35 4.51
CA VAL A 178 -19.10 -12.79 4.34
C VAL A 178 -18.02 -13.53 5.15
N TRP A 179 -16.76 -13.06 5.10
CA TRP A 179 -15.70 -13.67 5.89
C TRP A 179 -15.84 -13.41 7.39
N ALA A 180 -16.26 -12.20 7.79
CA ALA A 180 -16.58 -11.89 9.20
C ALA A 180 -17.71 -12.77 9.72
N GLY A 181 -18.69 -13.11 8.89
CA GLY A 181 -19.77 -14.04 9.23
C GLY A 181 -19.32 -15.43 9.63
N LYS A 182 -18.16 -15.90 9.13
CA LYS A 182 -17.56 -17.21 9.44
C LYS A 182 -16.82 -17.25 10.79
N ILE A 183 -16.56 -16.12 11.41
CA ILE A 183 -15.94 -16.03 12.74
C ILE A 183 -16.95 -16.48 13.80
N ASN A 184 -16.52 -17.34 14.72
CA ASN A 184 -17.41 -17.92 15.76
C ASN A 184 -17.05 -17.45 17.19
N ASP A 185 -16.21 -16.43 17.33
CA ASP A 185 -15.83 -15.89 18.65
C ASP A 185 -16.35 -14.46 18.88
N SER A 186 -16.02 -13.90 20.04
CA SER A 186 -16.44 -12.57 20.48
C SER A 186 -15.96 -11.43 19.57
N THR A 187 -15.01 -11.67 18.65
CA THR A 187 -14.51 -10.65 17.74
C THR A 187 -15.41 -10.44 16.53
N LYS A 188 -16.30 -11.39 16.20
CA LYS A 188 -17.25 -11.30 15.09
C LYS A 188 -18.03 -10.00 15.09
N THR A 189 -18.59 -9.65 16.24
CA THR A 189 -19.42 -8.44 16.41
C THR A 189 -18.64 -7.18 16.08
N PHE A 190 -17.36 -7.11 16.51
CA PHE A 190 -16.48 -5.99 16.19
C PHE A 190 -16.20 -5.88 14.68
N PHE A 191 -15.90 -7.02 14.00
CA PHE A 191 -15.69 -7.02 12.56
C PHE A 191 -16.92 -6.56 11.78
N LEU A 192 -18.11 -7.05 12.15
CA LEU A 192 -19.37 -6.64 11.52
C LEU A 192 -19.67 -5.15 11.77
N ALA A 193 -19.45 -4.66 13.00
CA ALA A 193 -19.63 -3.26 13.33
C ALA A 193 -18.67 -2.36 12.52
N SER A 194 -17.41 -2.75 12.40
CA SER A 194 -16.41 -2.03 11.58
C SER A 194 -16.80 -2.02 10.10
N ASN A 195 -17.32 -3.13 9.58
CA ASN A 195 -17.80 -3.19 8.21
C ASN A 195 -19.01 -2.27 7.97
N TYR A 196 -19.99 -2.26 8.86
CA TYR A 196 -21.13 -1.35 8.74
C TYR A 196 -20.72 0.12 8.86
N GLN A 197 -19.76 0.44 9.74
CA GLN A 197 -19.19 1.78 9.82
C GLN A 197 -18.60 2.20 8.48
N TYR A 198 -17.78 1.34 7.85
CA TYR A 198 -17.14 1.69 6.60
C TYR A 198 -18.12 1.79 5.42
N VAL A 199 -19.13 0.93 5.36
CA VAL A 199 -20.25 1.05 4.42
C VAL A 199 -20.95 2.41 4.58
N GLY A 200 -21.17 2.86 5.81
CA GLY A 200 -21.73 4.20 6.09
C GLY A 200 -20.81 5.32 5.57
N ILE A 201 -19.49 5.19 5.72
CA ILE A 201 -18.52 6.14 5.14
C ILE A 201 -18.64 6.18 3.62
N LEU A 202 -18.72 5.01 2.96
CA LEU A 202 -18.88 4.95 1.50
C LEU A 202 -20.15 5.66 1.03
N TYR A 203 -21.27 5.52 1.75
CA TYR A 203 -22.50 6.26 1.45
C TYR A 203 -22.35 7.76 1.66
N ASN A 204 -21.63 8.20 2.71
CA ASN A 204 -21.30 9.63 2.88
C ASN A 204 -20.49 10.16 1.69
N ARG A 205 -19.48 9.40 1.22
CA ARG A 205 -18.68 9.78 0.07
C ARG A 205 -19.47 9.82 -1.24
N MET A 206 -20.49 8.98 -1.38
CA MET A 206 -21.43 8.99 -2.50
C MET A 206 -22.53 10.07 -2.38
N ASN A 207 -22.46 10.92 -1.34
CA ASN A 207 -23.49 11.93 -1.01
C ASN A 207 -24.88 11.34 -0.79
N GLN A 208 -24.95 10.20 -0.09
CA GLN A 208 -26.18 9.50 0.28
C GLN A 208 -26.32 9.43 1.81
N PRO A 209 -26.58 10.55 2.50
CA PRO A 209 -26.49 10.63 3.95
C PRO A 209 -27.53 9.77 4.70
N ASP A 210 -28.72 9.57 4.13
CA ASP A 210 -29.74 8.72 4.79
C ASP A 210 -29.30 7.25 4.83
N SER A 211 -28.74 6.73 3.73
CA SER A 211 -28.14 5.40 3.69
C SER A 211 -26.96 5.31 4.65
N ALA A 212 -26.10 6.34 4.70
CA ALA A 212 -24.99 6.42 5.63
C ALA A 212 -25.46 6.30 7.08
N LEU A 213 -26.47 7.09 7.49
CA LEU A 213 -27.05 7.04 8.82
C LEU A 213 -27.60 5.66 9.18
N GLN A 214 -28.24 4.96 8.23
CA GLN A 214 -28.75 3.62 8.45
C GLN A 214 -27.65 2.64 8.84
N TYR A 215 -26.53 2.62 8.09
CA TYR A 215 -25.43 1.70 8.35
C TYR A 215 -24.60 2.09 9.57
N LEU A 216 -24.36 3.38 9.79
CA LEU A 216 -23.68 3.88 10.98
C LEU A 216 -24.45 3.56 12.27
N LYS A 217 -25.78 3.69 12.27
CA LYS A 217 -26.63 3.28 13.41
C LYS A 217 -26.57 1.76 13.63
N LYS A 218 -26.52 0.93 12.59
CA LYS A 218 -26.29 -0.52 12.73
C LYS A 218 -24.94 -0.82 13.40
N SER A 219 -23.89 -0.09 13.05
CA SER A 219 -22.57 -0.22 13.71
C SER A 219 -22.65 0.11 15.20
N LEU A 220 -23.32 1.21 15.59
CA LEU A 220 -23.52 1.58 17.00
C LEU A 220 -24.27 0.52 17.79
N LEU A 221 -25.31 -0.05 17.19
CA LEU A 221 -26.11 -1.09 17.85
C LEU A 221 -25.25 -2.30 18.22
N LEU A 222 -24.40 -2.74 17.33
CA LEU A 222 -23.49 -3.87 17.56
C LEU A 222 -22.42 -3.57 18.62
N THR A 223 -22.09 -2.31 18.85
CA THR A 223 -21.05 -1.90 19.80
C THR A 223 -21.59 -1.42 21.13
N SER A 224 -22.91 -1.36 21.34
CA SER A 224 -23.57 -0.77 22.51
C SER A 224 -23.11 -1.37 23.85
N ASN A 225 -22.93 -2.68 23.92
CA ASN A 225 -22.59 -3.43 25.14
C ASN A 225 -21.08 -3.67 25.35
N SER A 226 -20.22 -3.07 24.55
CA SER A 226 -18.77 -3.24 24.65
C SER A 226 -18.09 -1.93 25.05
N THR A 227 -17.15 -2.02 25.99
CA THR A 227 -16.38 -0.88 26.52
C THR A 227 -14.88 -1.03 26.33
N ASN A 228 -14.44 -1.99 25.48
CA ASN A 228 -13.01 -2.10 25.18
C ASN A 228 -12.53 -0.94 24.29
N ILE A 229 -11.22 -0.65 24.33
CA ILE A 229 -10.62 0.51 23.65
C ILE A 229 -10.90 0.54 22.15
N ASN A 230 -10.87 -0.61 21.46
CA ASN A 230 -11.12 -0.69 20.03
C ASN A 230 -12.58 -0.34 19.71
N THR A 231 -13.50 -0.82 20.52
CA THR A 231 -14.94 -0.52 20.38
C THR A 231 -15.22 0.95 20.66
N GLU A 232 -14.61 1.53 21.71
CA GLU A 232 -14.77 2.97 22.00
C GLU A 232 -14.16 3.83 20.88
N THR A 233 -13.00 3.44 20.35
CA THR A 233 -12.42 4.12 19.18
C THR A 233 -13.35 4.03 17.97
N LEU A 234 -13.90 2.83 17.68
CA LEU A 234 -14.87 2.64 16.61
C LEU A 234 -16.12 3.50 16.77
N LYS A 235 -16.69 3.57 18.00
CA LYS A 235 -17.84 4.44 18.29
C LYS A 235 -17.54 5.91 17.98
N ASN A 236 -16.35 6.39 18.32
CA ASN A 236 -15.96 7.77 18.02
C ASN A 236 -15.89 8.04 16.51
N TYR A 237 -15.36 7.11 15.72
CA TYR A 237 -15.44 7.22 14.27
C TYR A 237 -16.89 7.23 13.79
N VAL A 238 -17.74 6.35 14.31
CA VAL A 238 -19.15 6.30 13.91
C VAL A 238 -19.88 7.60 14.25
N TYR A 239 -19.67 8.16 15.45
CA TYR A 239 -20.25 9.45 15.83
C TYR A 239 -19.79 10.57 14.91
N ASN A 240 -18.50 10.62 14.58
CA ASN A 240 -17.96 11.61 13.65
C ASN A 240 -18.63 11.55 12.27
N TYR A 241 -18.81 10.33 11.71
CA TYR A 241 -19.43 10.16 10.40
C TYR A 241 -20.96 10.30 10.41
N ILE A 242 -21.63 10.08 11.56
CA ILE A 242 -23.04 10.48 11.74
C ILE A 242 -23.15 12.00 11.73
N GLY A 243 -22.23 12.70 12.40
CA GLY A 243 -22.14 14.16 12.35
C GLY A 243 -21.98 14.66 10.92
N GLU A 244 -21.03 14.08 10.14
CA GLU A 244 -20.85 14.39 8.72
C GLU A 244 -22.14 14.18 7.91
N ALA A 245 -22.83 13.06 8.12
CA ALA A 245 -24.08 12.78 7.42
C ALA A 245 -25.16 13.84 7.68
N TYR A 246 -25.30 14.30 8.93
CA TYR A 246 -26.25 15.35 9.28
C TYR A 246 -25.83 16.73 8.72
N LEU A 247 -24.52 17.05 8.66
CA LEU A 247 -24.03 18.25 7.97
C LEU A 247 -24.40 18.23 6.48
N LYS A 248 -24.25 17.08 5.81
CA LYS A 248 -24.65 16.89 4.40
C LYS A 248 -26.16 17.03 4.18
N LYS A 249 -26.97 16.77 5.20
CA LYS A 249 -28.41 17.02 5.19
C LYS A 249 -28.79 18.47 5.54
N ASN A 250 -27.80 19.30 5.84
CA ASN A 250 -28.00 20.66 6.35
C ASN A 250 -28.80 20.70 7.68
N GLU A 251 -28.50 19.72 8.57
CA GLU A 251 -29.06 19.57 9.90
C GLU A 251 -27.95 19.76 10.97
N PRO A 252 -27.36 20.99 11.11
CA PRO A 252 -26.17 21.23 11.91
C PRO A 252 -26.36 20.95 13.39
N GLU A 253 -27.53 21.19 13.98
CA GLU A 253 -27.76 20.95 15.41
C GLU A 253 -27.72 19.45 15.75
N LEU A 254 -28.28 18.61 14.87
CA LEU A 254 -28.14 17.15 15.01
C LEU A 254 -26.70 16.71 14.83
N ALA A 255 -25.98 17.27 13.84
CA ALA A 255 -24.56 16.99 13.65
C ALA A 255 -23.76 17.30 14.93
N LYS A 256 -23.98 18.47 15.55
CA LYS A 256 -23.28 18.91 16.76
C LYS A 256 -23.45 17.92 17.91
N THR A 257 -24.67 17.37 18.09
CA THR A 257 -24.96 16.38 19.12
C THR A 257 -24.03 15.16 19.06
N PHE A 258 -23.64 14.72 17.83
CA PHE A 258 -22.76 13.58 17.64
C PHE A 258 -21.28 14.00 17.67
N LEU A 259 -20.92 15.14 17.11
CA LEU A 259 -19.55 15.65 17.15
C LEU A 259 -19.11 15.95 18.59
N ASP A 260 -20.02 16.39 19.45
CA ASP A 260 -19.73 16.63 20.87
C ASP A 260 -19.44 15.34 21.64
N LYS A 261 -20.04 14.21 21.28
CA LYS A 261 -19.68 12.91 21.86
C LYS A 261 -18.22 12.55 21.55
N VAL A 262 -17.72 12.91 20.37
CA VAL A 262 -16.30 12.69 19.99
C VAL A 262 -15.41 13.64 20.76
N THR A 263 -15.75 14.93 20.86
CA THR A 263 -14.93 15.92 21.59
C THR A 263 -14.85 15.61 23.08
N ALA A 264 -15.93 15.12 23.68
CA ALA A 264 -16.00 14.72 25.09
C ALA A 264 -15.29 13.39 25.38
N SER A 265 -14.98 12.60 24.37
CA SER A 265 -14.32 11.30 24.57
C SER A 265 -12.88 11.46 25.06
N LYS A 266 -12.37 10.44 25.79
CA LYS A 266 -10.97 10.43 26.24
C LYS A 266 -10.01 10.45 25.06
N LEU A 267 -8.90 11.19 25.18
CA LEU A 267 -7.89 11.34 24.12
C LEU A 267 -7.35 9.99 23.60
N GLN A 268 -7.23 8.99 24.49
CA GLN A 268 -6.79 7.64 24.12
C GLN A 268 -7.69 6.91 23.11
N TYR A 269 -8.95 7.36 22.96
CA TYR A 269 -9.91 6.81 21.98
C TYR A 269 -9.97 7.59 20.68
N ARG A 270 -9.14 8.64 20.55
CA ARG A 270 -9.06 9.49 19.35
C ARG A 270 -7.72 9.37 18.69
N THR A 271 -7.70 8.81 17.50
CA THR A 271 -6.51 8.76 16.65
C THR A 271 -6.25 10.13 16.01
N ILE A 272 -5.04 10.34 15.49
CA ILE A 272 -4.71 11.56 14.75
C ILE A 272 -5.59 11.73 13.51
N ASP A 273 -5.87 10.61 12.80
CA ASP A 273 -6.74 10.61 11.63
C ASP A 273 -8.17 11.01 11.99
N LEU A 274 -8.72 10.47 13.12
CA LEU A 274 -10.05 10.85 13.61
C LEU A 274 -10.11 12.33 14.00
N ASN A 275 -9.06 12.86 14.63
CA ASN A 275 -9.03 14.29 14.99
C ASN A 275 -9.00 15.19 13.74
N GLN A 276 -8.31 14.78 12.67
CA GLN A 276 -8.35 15.49 11.40
C GLN A 276 -9.76 15.56 10.84
N GLU A 277 -10.43 14.42 10.73
CA GLU A 277 -11.82 14.33 10.25
C GLU A 277 -12.79 15.13 11.14
N LEU A 278 -12.63 15.02 12.46
CA LEU A 278 -13.45 15.77 13.43
C LEU A 278 -13.29 17.29 13.25
N TYR A 279 -12.08 17.78 13.09
CA TYR A 279 -11.87 19.23 12.94
C TYR A 279 -12.39 19.72 11.58
N ASN A 280 -12.32 18.92 10.54
CA ASN A 280 -12.97 19.22 9.27
C ASN A 280 -14.50 19.34 9.43
N ASN A 281 -15.14 18.36 10.10
CA ASN A 281 -16.57 18.40 10.33
C ASN A 281 -17.01 19.55 11.25
N LEU A 282 -16.21 19.87 12.27
CA LEU A 282 -16.48 21.05 13.13
C LEU A 282 -16.33 22.37 12.36
N THR A 283 -15.36 22.46 11.43
CA THR A 283 -15.23 23.61 10.54
C THR A 283 -16.51 23.79 9.73
N THR A 284 -16.96 22.71 9.05
CA THR A 284 -18.22 22.74 8.26
C THR A 284 -19.44 23.09 9.11
N TYR A 285 -19.53 22.56 10.35
CA TYR A 285 -20.63 22.92 11.28
C TYR A 285 -20.63 24.43 11.56
N PHE A 286 -19.48 25.02 11.90
CA PHE A 286 -19.39 26.45 12.20
C PHE A 286 -19.56 27.34 10.96
N GLU A 287 -19.25 26.85 9.77
CA GLU A 287 -19.59 27.53 8.51
C GLU A 287 -21.10 27.57 8.32
N GLN A 288 -21.81 26.45 8.49
CA GLN A 288 -23.28 26.37 8.37
C GLN A 288 -24.01 27.21 9.43
N THR A 289 -23.40 27.41 10.60
CA THR A 289 -23.97 28.24 11.68
C THR A 289 -23.44 29.67 11.72
N ASN A 290 -22.69 30.09 10.69
CA ASN A 290 -22.14 31.45 10.55
C ASN A 290 -21.24 31.93 11.71
N ASN A 291 -20.55 31.02 12.41
CA ASN A 291 -19.60 31.33 13.48
C ASN A 291 -18.17 31.40 12.95
N LEU A 292 -17.81 32.52 12.34
CA LEU A 292 -16.54 32.73 11.65
C LEU A 292 -15.29 32.59 12.57
N ASP A 293 -15.39 32.94 13.85
CA ASP A 293 -14.26 32.81 14.77
C ASP A 293 -13.96 31.35 15.07
N SER A 294 -15.00 30.53 15.29
CA SER A 294 -14.82 29.09 15.44
C SER A 294 -14.34 28.41 14.16
N VAL A 295 -14.77 28.85 12.99
CA VAL A 295 -14.25 28.37 11.69
C VAL A 295 -12.72 28.55 11.64
N LYS A 296 -12.18 29.73 11.96
CA LYS A 296 -10.73 30.00 11.99
C LYS A 296 -10.00 29.02 12.93
N VAL A 297 -10.55 28.83 14.13
CA VAL A 297 -9.94 27.95 15.16
C VAL A 297 -9.85 26.50 14.67
N TYR A 298 -10.94 25.95 14.17
CA TYR A 298 -10.99 24.53 13.78
C TYR A 298 -10.29 24.27 12.47
N LYS A 299 -10.31 25.21 11.51
CA LYS A 299 -9.51 25.15 10.29
C LYS A 299 -8.02 25.15 10.62
N HIS A 300 -7.54 26.02 11.52
CA HIS A 300 -6.14 26.01 11.96
C HIS A 300 -5.74 24.67 12.62
N LYS A 301 -6.63 24.07 13.44
CA LYS A 301 -6.40 22.73 14.03
C LYS A 301 -6.30 21.64 12.93
N TYR A 302 -7.19 21.69 11.96
CA TYR A 302 -7.18 20.78 10.80
C TYR A 302 -5.86 20.92 10.00
N ASP A 303 -5.48 22.12 9.64
CA ASP A 303 -4.25 22.42 8.86
C ASP A 303 -2.99 21.96 9.61
N SER A 304 -2.94 22.19 10.94
CA SER A 304 -1.84 21.74 11.79
C SER A 304 -1.67 20.21 11.75
N ILE A 305 -2.76 19.45 11.92
CA ILE A 305 -2.72 17.99 11.86
C ILE A 305 -2.37 17.52 10.45
N SER A 306 -2.96 18.10 9.43
CA SER A 306 -2.69 17.78 8.02
C SER A 306 -1.21 17.97 7.69
N SER A 307 -0.59 19.04 8.16
CA SER A 307 0.85 19.28 8.01
C SER A 307 1.70 18.20 8.71
N ILE A 308 1.34 17.76 9.91
CA ILE A 308 2.03 16.70 10.64
C ILE A 308 1.94 15.38 9.88
N LEU A 309 0.74 15.01 9.40
CA LEU A 309 0.51 13.78 8.64
C LEU A 309 1.28 13.80 7.32
N LEU A 310 1.25 14.91 6.59
CA LEU A 310 1.96 15.08 5.33
C LEU A 310 3.48 14.91 5.51
N LYS A 311 4.08 15.55 6.52
CA LYS A 311 5.51 15.40 6.83
C LYS A 311 5.86 13.95 7.22
N SER A 312 5.00 13.29 8.01
CA SER A 312 5.18 11.89 8.40
C SER A 312 5.09 10.95 7.19
N ASN A 313 4.12 11.18 6.29
CA ASN A 313 3.96 10.42 5.06
C ASN A 313 5.16 10.60 4.14
N ALA A 314 5.60 11.85 3.88
CA ALA A 314 6.77 12.14 3.06
C ALA A 314 8.04 11.46 3.62
N LYS A 315 8.27 11.50 4.94
CA LYS A 315 9.39 10.81 5.58
C LYS A 315 9.33 9.30 5.33
N THR A 316 8.14 8.70 5.46
CA THR A 316 7.93 7.26 5.22
C THR A 316 8.21 6.90 3.77
N VAL A 317 7.60 7.63 2.82
CA VAL A 317 7.79 7.45 1.38
C VAL A 317 9.28 7.54 1.03
N ASN A 318 9.96 8.60 1.46
CA ASN A 318 11.38 8.81 1.17
C ASN A 318 12.27 7.69 1.75
N SER A 319 11.94 7.15 2.93
CA SER A 319 12.67 6.04 3.53
C SER A 319 12.44 4.72 2.79
N VAL A 320 11.20 4.43 2.39
CA VAL A 320 10.86 3.20 1.66
C VAL A 320 11.48 3.21 0.28
N THR A 321 11.35 4.32 -0.46
CA THR A 321 11.88 4.43 -1.82
C THR A 321 13.41 4.39 -1.87
N SER A 322 14.10 4.95 -0.86
CA SER A 322 15.56 4.83 -0.80
C SER A 322 16.02 3.38 -0.60
N LYS A 323 15.28 2.58 0.21
CA LYS A 323 15.59 1.15 0.36
C LYS A 323 15.30 0.35 -0.90
N LEU A 324 14.18 0.63 -1.58
CA LEU A 324 13.83 -0.02 -2.85
C LEU A 324 14.84 0.31 -3.95
N SER A 325 15.27 1.57 -4.04
CA SER A 325 16.31 1.99 -4.98
C SER A 325 17.64 1.28 -4.72
N GLN A 326 18.04 1.15 -3.46
CA GLN A 326 19.25 0.44 -3.08
C GLN A 326 19.15 -1.07 -3.41
N GLN A 327 18.00 -1.70 -3.14
CA GLN A 327 17.78 -3.11 -3.52
C GLN A 327 17.83 -3.31 -5.03
N ASN A 328 17.20 -2.42 -5.80
CA ASN A 328 17.24 -2.49 -7.26
C ASN A 328 18.66 -2.32 -7.80
N GLN A 329 19.44 -1.41 -7.23
CA GLN A 329 20.85 -1.22 -7.60
C GLN A 329 21.68 -2.48 -7.34
N ILE A 330 21.51 -3.14 -6.19
CA ILE A 330 22.18 -4.40 -5.85
C ILE A 330 21.77 -5.51 -6.85
N LEU A 331 20.49 -5.60 -7.21
CA LEU A 331 20.00 -6.58 -8.19
C LEU A 331 20.56 -6.31 -9.60
N GLU A 332 20.64 -5.05 -10.00
CA GLU A 332 21.27 -4.66 -11.28
C GLU A 332 22.76 -5.00 -11.30
N GLU A 333 23.47 -4.76 -10.21
CA GLU A 333 24.90 -5.12 -10.09
C GLU A 333 25.11 -6.64 -10.12
N GLN A 334 24.24 -7.40 -9.46
CA GLN A 334 24.29 -8.87 -9.50
C GLN A 334 23.91 -9.44 -10.87
N GLY A 335 23.03 -8.77 -11.61
CA GLY A 335 22.62 -9.18 -12.96
C GLY A 335 23.64 -8.87 -14.07
N ARG A 336 24.52 -7.88 -13.88
CA ARG A 336 25.50 -7.46 -14.88
C ARG A 336 26.39 -8.58 -15.43
N PRO A 337 26.97 -9.51 -14.60
CA PRO A 337 27.80 -10.58 -15.14
C PRO A 337 27.03 -11.53 -16.05
N TYR A 338 25.74 -11.79 -15.77
CA TYR A 338 24.89 -12.65 -16.60
C TYR A 338 24.61 -12.02 -17.98
N HIS A 339 24.42 -10.71 -18.05
CA HIS A 339 24.25 -10.00 -19.32
C HIS A 339 25.50 -10.11 -20.20
N TRP A 340 26.69 -9.99 -19.62
CA TRP A 340 27.95 -10.19 -20.36
C TRP A 340 28.13 -11.62 -20.83
N LEU A 341 27.78 -12.63 -20.03
CA LEU A 341 27.83 -14.04 -20.43
C LEU A 341 26.85 -14.34 -21.57
N VAL A 342 25.64 -13.79 -21.53
CA VAL A 342 24.67 -13.90 -22.63
C VAL A 342 25.21 -13.23 -23.88
N LEU A 343 25.79 -12.04 -23.76
CA LEU A 343 26.38 -11.30 -24.90
C LEU A 343 27.57 -12.03 -25.53
N ILE A 344 28.44 -12.61 -24.72
CA ILE A 344 29.57 -13.44 -25.17
C ILE A 344 29.05 -14.70 -25.86
N SER A 345 28.00 -15.36 -25.32
CA SER A 345 27.45 -16.56 -25.95
C SER A 345 26.79 -16.27 -27.31
N VAL A 346 26.10 -15.13 -27.43
CA VAL A 346 25.51 -14.67 -28.70
C VAL A 346 26.59 -14.32 -29.72
N LEU A 347 27.64 -13.61 -29.29
CA LEU A 347 28.76 -13.29 -30.15
C LEU A 347 29.54 -14.54 -30.58
N GLY A 348 29.74 -15.51 -29.68
CA GLY A 348 30.31 -16.80 -29.97
C GLY A 348 29.51 -17.61 -30.99
N ALA A 349 28.19 -17.66 -30.83
CA ALA A 349 27.29 -18.29 -31.80
C ALA A 349 27.31 -17.59 -33.16
N ALA A 350 27.33 -16.25 -33.19
CA ALA A 350 27.45 -15.48 -34.43
C ALA A 350 28.80 -15.72 -35.14
N ALA A 351 29.89 -15.77 -34.39
CA ALA A 351 31.21 -16.09 -34.92
C ALA A 351 31.28 -17.52 -35.51
N LEU A 352 30.64 -18.49 -34.80
CA LEU A 352 30.55 -19.87 -35.30
C LEU A 352 29.71 -19.95 -36.59
N LEU A 353 28.60 -19.24 -36.67
CA LEU A 353 27.78 -19.15 -37.88
C LEU A 353 28.54 -18.51 -39.06
N LEU A 354 29.34 -17.47 -38.78
CA LEU A 354 30.19 -16.83 -39.79
C LEU A 354 31.29 -17.75 -40.27
N THR A 355 31.90 -18.57 -39.40
CA THR A 355 32.90 -19.56 -39.79
C THR A 355 32.28 -20.68 -40.62
N ILE A 356 31.10 -21.18 -40.24
CA ILE A 356 30.32 -22.17 -40.99
C ILE A 356 29.93 -21.59 -42.37
N LYS A 357 29.49 -20.33 -42.42
CA LYS A 357 29.16 -19.64 -43.69
C LYS A 357 30.37 -19.46 -44.56
N ARG A 358 31.53 -19.06 -43.99
CA ARG A 358 32.81 -18.97 -44.75
C ARG A 358 33.29 -20.33 -45.26
N TYR A 359 33.08 -21.41 -44.48
CA TYR A 359 33.42 -22.78 -44.91
C TYR A 359 32.48 -23.26 -46.01
N LYS A 360 31.18 -22.95 -45.98
CA LYS A 360 30.23 -23.27 -47.07
C LYS A 360 30.47 -22.43 -48.32
N ASN A 361 30.80 -21.13 -48.18
CA ASN A 361 31.01 -20.23 -49.31
C ASN A 361 32.33 -20.47 -50.07
N LYS A 362 33.25 -21.34 -49.52
CA LYS A 362 34.43 -21.79 -50.29
C LYS A 362 34.09 -22.84 -51.39
N LYS A 363 32.83 -23.24 -51.51
CA LYS A 363 32.39 -24.26 -52.48
C LYS A 363 31.48 -23.78 -53.60
N GLU A 364 31.01 -22.52 -53.59
CA GLU A 364 30.17 -22.02 -54.72
C GLU A 364 30.31 -20.51 -54.87
N GLU A 365 30.97 -20.08 -55.95
CA GLU A 365 30.79 -18.75 -56.52
C GLU A 365 29.48 -18.75 -57.30
N LEU A 366 28.51 -17.89 -56.90
CA LEU A 366 27.38 -17.47 -57.73
C LEU A 366 26.93 -16.04 -57.34
N PRO A 367 26.31 -15.28 -58.26
CA PRO A 367 26.47 -13.83 -58.37
C PRO A 367 25.55 -13.01 -57.48
N ALA A 368 25.91 -11.73 -57.28
CA ALA A 368 25.28 -10.72 -56.50
C ALA A 368 23.74 -10.59 -56.73
N VAL A 369 22.95 -10.74 -55.64
CA VAL A 369 21.57 -10.34 -55.58
C VAL A 369 21.44 -9.12 -54.68
N VAL A 370 20.89 -8.06 -55.23
CA VAL A 370 20.54 -6.76 -54.63
C VAL A 370 19.58 -6.98 -53.46
N PRO A 371 19.77 -6.30 -52.30
CA PRO A 371 18.85 -6.45 -51.19
C PRO A 371 17.45 -5.85 -51.50
N PRO A 372 16.37 -6.55 -51.17
CA PRO A 372 15.03 -6.01 -51.38
C PRO A 372 14.73 -4.89 -50.38
N THR A 373 14.29 -3.78 -50.89
CA THR A 373 13.65 -2.68 -50.18
C THR A 373 12.48 -3.23 -49.35
N ILE A 374 12.53 -3.01 -48.05
CA ILE A 374 11.43 -3.36 -47.16
C ILE A 374 10.21 -2.48 -47.52
N LYS A 375 9.30 -3.00 -48.31
CA LYS A 375 7.96 -2.46 -48.43
C LYS A 375 7.24 -2.71 -47.11
N THR A 376 6.76 -1.64 -46.48
CA THR A 376 5.78 -1.68 -45.43
C THR A 376 4.51 -2.34 -45.97
N GLU A 377 4.28 -3.63 -45.67
CA GLU A 377 3.03 -4.29 -45.94
C GLU A 377 1.95 -3.60 -45.11
N GLU A 378 0.98 -2.95 -45.76
CA GLU A 378 -0.27 -2.53 -45.11
C GLU A 378 -0.99 -3.80 -44.66
N LEU A 379 -1.01 -4.02 -43.34
CA LEU A 379 -1.77 -5.10 -42.71
C LEU A 379 -3.28 -4.83 -42.97
N ASN A 380 -3.89 -5.65 -43.78
CA ASN A 380 -5.33 -5.59 -44.06
C ASN A 380 -6.10 -6.17 -42.87
N ILE A 381 -6.36 -5.32 -41.84
CA ILE A 381 -7.13 -5.69 -40.66
C ILE A 381 -8.60 -5.34 -40.94
N ALA A 382 -9.50 -6.30 -40.68
CA ALA A 382 -10.95 -6.06 -40.79
C ALA A 382 -11.36 -4.87 -39.90
N LYS A 383 -12.24 -4.03 -40.39
CA LYS A 383 -12.71 -2.81 -39.68
C LYS A 383 -13.28 -3.14 -38.30
N GLU A 384 -13.99 -4.26 -38.16
CA GLU A 384 -14.59 -4.74 -36.92
C GLU A 384 -13.51 -5.11 -35.90
N THR A 385 -12.42 -5.79 -36.33
CA THR A 385 -11.29 -6.15 -35.46
C THR A 385 -10.54 -4.90 -34.99
N LEU A 386 -10.40 -3.90 -35.89
CA LEU A 386 -9.77 -2.63 -35.54
C LEU A 386 -10.57 -1.90 -34.45
N ALA A 387 -11.89 -1.76 -34.63
CA ALA A 387 -12.77 -1.11 -33.65
C ALA A 387 -12.79 -1.84 -32.31
N ALA A 388 -12.81 -3.16 -32.30
CA ALA A 388 -12.74 -3.95 -31.05
C ALA A 388 -11.41 -3.80 -30.30
N LEU A 389 -10.29 -3.67 -31.03
CA LEU A 389 -8.98 -3.41 -30.40
C LEU A 389 -8.86 -1.97 -29.89
N GLU A 390 -9.46 -1.01 -30.56
CA GLU A 390 -9.54 0.39 -30.13
C GLU A 390 -10.32 0.50 -28.80
N GLU A 391 -11.49 -0.13 -28.70
CA GLU A 391 -12.28 -0.18 -27.47
C GLU A 391 -11.51 -0.80 -26.31
N LYS A 392 -10.79 -1.91 -26.55
CA LYS A 392 -9.94 -2.55 -25.55
C LYS A 392 -8.78 -1.66 -25.12
N LEU A 393 -8.17 -0.88 -26.02
CA LEU A 393 -7.12 0.09 -25.66
C LEU A 393 -7.68 1.23 -24.81
N VAL A 394 -8.86 1.75 -25.11
CA VAL A 394 -9.53 2.76 -24.28
C VAL A 394 -9.80 2.24 -22.87
N LEU A 395 -10.25 0.99 -22.74
CA LEU A 395 -10.44 0.36 -21.43
C LEU A 395 -9.12 0.16 -20.68
N PHE A 396 -8.08 -0.28 -21.37
CA PHE A 396 -6.73 -0.42 -20.85
C PHE A 396 -6.18 0.90 -20.28
N GLU A 397 -6.38 2.02 -20.98
CA GLU A 397 -6.01 3.36 -20.50
C GLU A 397 -6.85 3.78 -19.29
N LYS A 398 -8.18 3.61 -19.36
CA LYS A 398 -9.11 3.97 -18.29
C LYS A 398 -8.83 3.22 -16.99
N GLU A 399 -8.47 1.95 -17.08
CA GLU A 399 -8.11 1.11 -15.93
C GLU A 399 -6.66 1.30 -15.49
N LYS A 400 -5.92 2.21 -16.14
CA LYS A 400 -4.51 2.52 -15.84
C LYS A 400 -3.59 1.30 -15.85
N GLN A 401 -3.90 0.29 -16.65
CA GLN A 401 -3.11 -0.94 -16.73
C GLN A 401 -1.69 -0.70 -17.26
N PHE A 402 -1.45 0.43 -17.94
CA PHE A 402 -0.13 0.87 -18.38
C PHE A 402 0.87 1.13 -17.23
N LEU A 403 0.39 1.21 -15.98
CA LEU A 403 1.25 1.38 -14.80
C LEU A 403 1.95 0.08 -14.36
N GLU A 404 1.58 -1.07 -14.91
CA GLU A 404 2.31 -2.33 -14.69
C GLU A 404 3.74 -2.22 -15.26
N GLN A 405 4.77 -2.52 -14.43
CA GLN A 405 6.17 -2.23 -14.76
C GLN A 405 6.69 -2.89 -16.05
N ASN A 406 6.28 -4.11 -16.34
CA ASN A 406 6.85 -4.94 -17.42
C ASN A 406 5.88 -5.15 -18.59
N ILE A 407 4.96 -4.22 -18.83
CA ILE A 407 4.01 -4.38 -19.91
C ILE A 407 4.70 -4.36 -21.28
N THR A 408 4.41 -5.36 -22.09
CA THR A 408 4.94 -5.52 -23.45
C THR A 408 3.80 -5.66 -24.45
N ALA A 409 4.07 -5.36 -25.72
CA ALA A 409 3.11 -5.56 -26.79
C ALA A 409 2.63 -7.04 -26.87
N THR A 410 3.50 -8.00 -26.52
CA THR A 410 3.16 -9.42 -26.49
C THR A 410 2.21 -9.75 -25.34
N GLN A 411 2.42 -9.20 -24.14
CA GLN A 411 1.51 -9.40 -23.01
C GLN A 411 0.14 -8.78 -23.30
N LEU A 412 0.11 -7.57 -23.86
CA LEU A 412 -1.16 -6.92 -24.23
C LEU A 412 -1.89 -7.67 -25.35
N ALA A 413 -1.16 -8.23 -26.32
CA ALA A 413 -1.71 -9.08 -27.36
C ALA A 413 -2.38 -10.33 -26.79
N ASN A 414 -1.73 -11.01 -25.84
CA ASN A 414 -2.31 -12.16 -25.15
C ASN A 414 -3.56 -11.79 -24.36
N GLN A 415 -3.53 -10.66 -23.63
CA GLN A 415 -4.68 -10.17 -22.86
C GLN A 415 -5.86 -9.81 -23.74
N PHE A 416 -5.61 -9.25 -24.94
CA PHE A 416 -6.65 -8.89 -25.90
C PHE A 416 -7.06 -10.06 -26.80
N HIS A 417 -6.46 -11.23 -26.64
CA HIS A 417 -6.66 -12.41 -27.50
C HIS A 417 -6.40 -12.11 -28.98
N THR A 418 -5.24 -11.49 -29.24
CA THR A 418 -4.80 -11.10 -30.58
C THR A 418 -3.28 -11.34 -30.74
N ASN A 419 -2.68 -10.88 -31.84
CA ASN A 419 -1.26 -10.99 -32.06
C ASN A 419 -0.53 -9.63 -31.88
N THR A 420 0.76 -9.70 -31.61
CA THR A 420 1.62 -8.53 -31.37
C THR A 420 1.66 -7.56 -32.56
N LYS A 421 1.56 -8.07 -33.81
CA LYS A 421 1.54 -7.24 -35.00
C LYS A 421 0.28 -6.33 -35.04
N TYR A 422 -0.86 -6.85 -34.61
CA TYR A 422 -2.10 -6.09 -34.55
C TYR A 422 -2.04 -5.00 -33.47
N ILE A 423 -1.53 -5.31 -32.29
CA ILE A 423 -1.34 -4.31 -31.22
C ILE A 423 -0.42 -3.18 -31.70
N THR A 424 0.74 -3.53 -32.28
CA THR A 424 1.71 -2.54 -32.77
C THR A 424 1.13 -1.68 -33.89
N TYR A 425 0.37 -2.30 -34.80
CA TYR A 425 -0.30 -1.60 -35.92
C TYR A 425 -1.36 -0.62 -35.40
N VAL A 426 -2.25 -1.08 -34.50
CA VAL A 426 -3.34 -0.26 -33.95
C VAL A 426 -2.78 0.92 -33.17
N VAL A 427 -1.80 0.71 -32.29
CA VAL A 427 -1.15 1.78 -31.53
C VAL A 427 -0.51 2.80 -32.49
N LYS A 428 0.21 2.33 -33.52
CA LYS A 428 0.84 3.23 -34.51
C LYS A 428 -0.20 4.01 -35.31
N LYS A 429 -1.31 3.37 -35.67
CA LYS A 429 -2.39 3.99 -36.45
C LYS A 429 -3.17 5.03 -35.65
N LEU A 430 -3.50 4.74 -34.40
CA LEU A 430 -4.30 5.63 -33.55
C LEU A 430 -3.49 6.77 -32.94
N TYR A 431 -2.28 6.48 -32.47
CA TYR A 431 -1.48 7.42 -31.68
C TYR A 431 -0.22 7.91 -32.40
N GLY A 432 0.07 7.41 -33.61
CA GLY A 432 1.27 7.81 -34.37
C GLY A 432 2.60 7.38 -33.78
N GLN A 433 2.60 6.51 -32.76
CA GLN A 433 3.77 6.14 -31.95
C GLN A 433 4.00 4.63 -31.99
N ASP A 434 5.24 4.21 -31.70
CA ASP A 434 5.50 2.80 -31.37
C ASP A 434 4.96 2.46 -29.99
N PHE A 435 4.76 1.17 -29.70
CA PHE A 435 4.18 0.69 -28.46
C PHE A 435 4.91 1.17 -27.18
N ASN A 436 6.24 1.18 -27.19
CA ASN A 436 7.00 1.61 -26.02
C ASN A 436 6.88 3.11 -25.77
N THR A 437 6.88 3.91 -26.83
CA THR A 437 6.66 5.36 -26.76
C THR A 437 5.25 5.67 -26.28
N TYR A 438 4.25 4.96 -26.76
CA TYR A 438 2.86 5.09 -26.33
C TYR A 438 2.70 4.81 -24.82
N ILE A 439 3.17 3.65 -24.32
CA ILE A 439 3.12 3.32 -22.90
C ILE A 439 3.86 4.35 -22.04
N ASN A 440 5.04 4.76 -22.48
CA ASN A 440 5.84 5.74 -21.75
C ASN A 440 5.15 7.13 -21.71
N SER A 441 4.48 7.54 -22.79
CA SER A 441 3.72 8.80 -22.82
C SER A 441 2.55 8.77 -21.85
N LEU A 442 1.78 7.67 -21.80
CA LEU A 442 0.68 7.50 -20.83
C LEU A 442 1.21 7.59 -19.37
N ARG A 443 2.32 6.96 -19.07
CA ARG A 443 2.94 6.97 -17.74
C ARG A 443 3.40 8.36 -17.31
N ILE A 444 4.02 9.12 -18.24
CA ILE A 444 4.47 10.48 -17.94
C ILE A 444 3.29 11.43 -17.78
N ASN A 445 2.28 11.34 -18.64
CA ASN A 445 1.07 12.15 -18.51
C ASN A 445 0.38 11.90 -17.16
N TYR A 446 0.25 10.64 -16.75
CA TYR A 446 -0.32 10.28 -15.46
C TYR A 446 0.42 10.93 -14.28
N VAL A 447 1.75 10.83 -14.21
CA VAL A 447 2.49 11.43 -13.10
C VAL A 447 2.52 12.94 -13.18
N SER A 448 2.50 13.53 -14.37
CA SER A 448 2.43 14.98 -14.56
C SER A 448 1.11 15.56 -14.04
N GLU A 449 0.01 14.85 -14.23
CA GLU A 449 -1.30 15.22 -13.66
C GLU A 449 -1.30 15.10 -12.14
N LEU A 450 -0.79 13.99 -11.58
CA LEU A 450 -0.65 13.84 -10.13
C LEU A 450 0.13 15.00 -9.50
N LEU A 451 1.22 15.45 -10.14
CA LEU A 451 2.04 16.58 -9.66
C LEU A 451 1.30 17.91 -9.72
N LYS A 452 0.38 18.10 -10.69
CA LYS A 452 -0.45 19.30 -10.82
C LYS A 452 -1.58 19.33 -9.81
N GLU A 453 -2.28 18.20 -9.65
CA GLU A 453 -3.53 18.11 -8.89
C GLU A 453 -3.31 18.01 -7.38
N ASP A 454 -2.20 17.38 -6.95
CA ASP A 454 -2.00 17.06 -5.54
C ASP A 454 -0.57 17.38 -5.07
N ILE A 455 -0.45 18.43 -4.26
CA ILE A 455 0.82 18.97 -3.72
C ILE A 455 1.65 17.92 -2.98
N LYS A 456 1.03 16.86 -2.43
CA LYS A 456 1.76 15.80 -1.72
C LYS A 456 2.76 15.08 -2.63
N TYR A 457 2.43 14.90 -3.93
CA TYR A 457 3.32 14.22 -4.87
C TYR A 457 4.59 15.05 -5.17
N ARG A 458 4.54 16.35 -5.02
CA ARG A 458 5.71 17.25 -5.18
C ARG A 458 6.74 17.06 -4.07
N GLN A 459 6.34 16.55 -2.91
CA GLN A 459 7.22 16.30 -1.76
C GLN A 459 7.92 14.92 -1.81
N TYR A 460 7.56 14.08 -2.75
CA TYR A 460 8.12 12.74 -2.86
C TYR A 460 9.38 12.72 -3.71
N LYS A 461 10.27 11.77 -3.42
CA LYS A 461 11.47 11.56 -4.25
C LYS A 461 11.09 11.15 -5.67
N ILE A 462 11.87 11.62 -6.64
CA ILE A 462 11.69 11.29 -8.05
C ILE A 462 11.70 9.76 -8.29
N SER A 463 12.45 8.99 -7.48
CA SER A 463 12.45 7.53 -7.53
C SER A 463 11.08 6.91 -7.22
N TYR A 464 10.32 7.49 -6.29
CA TYR A 464 8.96 7.04 -6.01
C TYR A 464 7.99 7.42 -7.13
N LEU A 465 8.11 8.63 -7.68
CA LEU A 465 7.30 9.03 -8.84
C LEU A 465 7.54 8.11 -10.05
N ALA A 466 8.79 7.68 -10.26
CA ALA A 466 9.13 6.69 -11.28
C ALA A 466 8.44 5.35 -11.03
N GLU A 467 8.44 4.87 -9.79
CA GLU A 467 7.85 3.57 -9.43
C GLU A 467 6.32 3.57 -9.60
N ILE A 468 5.61 4.58 -9.08
CA ILE A 468 4.14 4.66 -9.19
C ILE A 468 3.65 4.89 -10.62
N SER A 469 4.52 5.41 -11.49
CA SER A 469 4.24 5.57 -12.92
C SER A 469 4.68 4.36 -13.77
N GLY A 470 5.08 3.25 -13.13
CA GLY A 470 5.38 1.98 -13.80
C GLY A 470 6.76 1.89 -14.45
N PHE A 471 7.68 2.83 -14.18
CA PHE A 471 9.05 2.73 -14.66
C PHE A 471 9.89 1.81 -13.78
N SER A 472 10.71 0.97 -14.42
CA SER A 472 11.64 0.06 -13.73
C SER A 472 12.88 0.77 -13.19
N SER A 473 13.22 1.97 -13.68
CA SER A 473 14.35 2.75 -13.18
C SER A 473 14.11 4.25 -13.19
N HIS A 474 14.63 4.93 -12.17
CA HIS A 474 14.63 6.38 -12.03
C HIS A 474 15.26 7.11 -13.21
N SER A 475 16.41 6.59 -13.71
CA SER A 475 17.12 7.22 -14.83
C SER A 475 16.30 7.18 -16.12
N LYS A 476 15.62 6.06 -16.40
CA LYS A 476 14.73 5.94 -17.56
C LYS A 476 13.53 6.87 -17.42
N PHE A 477 12.92 6.93 -16.23
CA PHE A 477 11.83 7.85 -15.94
C PHE A 477 12.25 9.31 -16.20
N ALA A 478 13.36 9.77 -15.61
CA ALA A 478 13.82 11.15 -15.75
C ALA A 478 14.12 11.53 -17.21
N ALA A 479 14.73 10.62 -17.97
CA ALA A 479 15.01 10.83 -19.39
C ALA A 479 13.74 10.94 -20.23
N VAL A 480 12.75 10.05 -19.99
CA VAL A 480 11.47 10.06 -20.70
C VAL A 480 10.63 11.27 -20.28
N PHE A 481 10.61 11.60 -19.00
CA PHE A 481 9.90 12.77 -18.47
C PHE A 481 10.39 14.06 -19.14
N LYS A 482 11.74 14.23 -19.23
CA LYS A 482 12.34 15.37 -19.92
C LYS A 482 11.98 15.40 -21.41
N LYS A 483 11.95 14.23 -22.07
CA LYS A 483 11.56 14.14 -23.49
C LYS A 483 10.10 14.54 -23.73
N VAL A 484 9.17 14.18 -22.82
CA VAL A 484 7.74 14.45 -22.97
C VAL A 484 7.40 15.87 -22.53
N ASN A 485 7.92 16.34 -21.39
CA ASN A 485 7.56 17.65 -20.79
C ASN A 485 8.55 18.77 -21.12
N GLY A 486 9.66 18.48 -21.82
CA GLY A 486 10.69 19.49 -22.17
C GLY A 486 11.64 19.83 -21.02
N MET A 487 11.36 19.42 -19.79
CA MET A 487 12.15 19.72 -18.58
C MET A 487 12.22 18.49 -17.67
N SER A 488 13.20 18.46 -16.75
CA SER A 488 13.34 17.36 -15.80
C SER A 488 12.18 17.34 -14.80
N PRO A 489 11.92 16.19 -14.12
CA PRO A 489 10.89 16.11 -13.08
C PRO A 489 11.08 17.14 -11.97
N SER A 490 12.32 17.40 -11.54
CA SER A 490 12.61 18.38 -10.47
C SER A 490 12.34 19.84 -10.92
N GLU A 491 12.70 20.18 -12.17
CA GLU A 491 12.38 21.48 -12.74
C GLU A 491 10.86 21.65 -12.89
N PHE A 492 10.15 20.62 -13.31
CA PHE A 492 8.69 20.65 -13.45
C PHE A 492 8.00 20.88 -12.09
N ILE A 493 8.44 20.20 -11.02
CA ILE A 493 7.94 20.41 -9.67
C ILE A 493 8.20 21.85 -9.22
N ALA A 494 9.42 22.35 -9.43
CA ALA A 494 9.76 23.72 -9.07
C ALA A 494 8.89 24.78 -9.78
N THR A 495 8.48 24.54 -11.03
CA THR A 495 7.54 25.44 -11.73
C THR A 495 6.14 25.43 -11.11
N LEU A 496 5.69 24.30 -10.56
CA LEU A 496 4.39 24.18 -9.92
C LEU A 496 4.34 24.76 -8.50
N ASP A 497 5.48 24.83 -7.82
CA ASP A 497 5.58 25.38 -6.46
C ASP A 497 5.73 26.93 -6.46
N ASN A 498 6.01 27.51 -7.62
CA ASN A 498 6.14 28.98 -7.81
C ASN A 498 4.83 29.63 -8.34
N VAL A 499 3.76 28.86 -8.54
CA VAL A 499 2.43 29.33 -8.92
C VAL A 499 1.48 29.24 -7.74
#